data_85d3da3ebaebf957317b0aca87cb5d93
#
_entry.id   85d3da3ebaebf957317b0aca87cb5d93
#
_cell.length_a   1.000
_cell.length_b   1.000
_cell.length_c   1.000
_cell.angle_alpha   90.00
_cell.angle_beta   90.00
_cell.angle_gamma   90.00
#
_symmetry.space_group_name_H-M   'P 1'
#
loop_
_entity.id
_entity.type
_entity.pdbx_description
1 polymer ?
#
loop_
_entity_poly.entity_id
_entity_poly.type
_entity_poly.pdbx_seq_one_letter_code
_entity_poly.pdbx_strand_id
1 'polypeptide(L)'
;MGKVVSQDELILHRSEWKRNGKRVVFVSGSFDLLHPGHVRLLEQARALGNVLVAGVESDAAIRAKSGKAAAPNKSLTRPITPAGERMEILAALAAVDYVVKLDAPTPCDLLARLKPEVVAEGGGDTDPAFTDRGGPHAAEPRVVHIPLEPDYSISRLIDRIKQLTA
;
A
#
# COMPACT_ATOMS: atom_id res chain seq x y z
N MET A 1 -15.82 7.22 -5.59
CA MET A 1 -15.39 5.81 -5.59
C MET A 1 -14.12 5.71 -6.41
N GLY A 2 -13.08 5.12 -5.88
CA GLY A 2 -11.79 4.95 -6.54
C GLY A 2 -11.86 3.99 -7.73
N LYS A 3 -10.78 3.95 -8.51
CA LYS A 3 -10.70 3.13 -9.73
C LYS A 3 -9.55 2.13 -9.60
N VAL A 4 -9.83 0.87 -9.94
CA VAL A 4 -8.78 -0.13 -10.16
C VAL A 4 -8.25 0.06 -11.59
N VAL A 5 -6.94 0.27 -11.72
CA VAL A 5 -6.28 0.56 -13.00
C VAL A 5 -4.99 -0.27 -13.15
N SER A 6 -4.56 -0.47 -14.38
CA SER A 6 -3.21 -0.99 -14.66
C SER A 6 -2.14 0.06 -14.34
N GLN A 7 -0.89 -0.38 -14.21
CA GLN A 7 0.22 0.55 -14.02
C GLN A 7 0.36 1.53 -15.20
N ASP A 8 0.15 1.07 -16.41
CA ASP A 8 0.26 1.92 -17.62
C ASP A 8 -0.86 2.97 -17.68
N GLU A 9 -2.11 2.59 -17.37
CA GLU A 9 -3.22 3.55 -17.25
C GLU A 9 -2.94 4.59 -16.15
N LEU A 10 -2.39 4.17 -14.99
CA LEU A 10 -2.02 5.09 -13.93
C LEU A 10 -1.00 6.15 -14.41
N ILE A 11 0.00 5.73 -15.19
CA ILE A 11 1.02 6.64 -15.72
C ILE A 11 0.44 7.60 -16.76
N LEU A 12 -0.54 7.21 -17.56
CA LEU A 12 -1.24 8.13 -18.45
C LEU A 12 -1.93 9.29 -17.68
N HIS A 13 -2.55 8.99 -16.54
CA HIS A 13 -3.14 10.02 -15.69
C HIS A 13 -2.11 10.97 -15.07
N ARG A 14 -0.88 10.49 -14.83
CA ARG A 14 0.17 11.29 -14.16
C ARG A 14 0.48 12.62 -14.87
N SER A 15 0.52 12.61 -16.20
CA SER A 15 0.79 13.81 -16.99
C SER A 15 -0.28 14.87 -16.83
N GLU A 16 -1.55 14.47 -16.74
CA GLU A 16 -2.67 15.36 -16.49
C GLU A 16 -2.62 15.93 -15.06
N TRP A 17 -2.39 15.09 -14.05
CA TRP A 17 -2.27 15.54 -12.67
C TRP A 17 -1.16 16.57 -12.49
N LYS A 18 0.00 16.34 -13.14
CA LYS A 18 1.12 17.28 -13.09
C LYS A 18 0.74 18.64 -13.71
N ARG A 19 0.11 18.64 -14.89
CA ARG A 19 -0.36 19.89 -15.53
C ARG A 19 -1.34 20.66 -14.66
N ASN A 20 -2.18 19.94 -13.91
CA ASN A 20 -3.20 20.53 -13.03
C ASN A 20 -2.69 20.82 -11.61
N GLY A 21 -1.38 20.76 -11.37
CA GLY A 21 -0.77 21.03 -10.07
C GLY A 21 -1.23 20.08 -8.96
N LYS A 22 -1.70 18.86 -9.32
CA LYS A 22 -2.16 17.88 -8.34
C LYS A 22 -0.97 17.20 -7.66
N ARG A 23 -0.99 17.17 -6.33
CA ARG A 23 -0.05 16.40 -5.52
C ARG A 23 -0.52 14.96 -5.42
N VAL A 24 0.31 14.04 -5.90
CA VAL A 24 0.05 12.60 -5.85
C VAL A 24 0.70 12.02 -4.60
N VAL A 25 -0.08 11.27 -3.84
CA VAL A 25 0.37 10.48 -2.69
C VAL A 25 0.31 9.01 -3.07
N PHE A 26 1.36 8.27 -2.79
CA PHE A 26 1.42 6.83 -2.97
C PHE A 26 1.52 6.14 -1.62
N VAL A 27 0.75 5.09 -1.43
CA VAL A 27 0.84 4.18 -0.27
C VAL A 27 0.83 2.76 -0.78
N SER A 28 1.61 1.87 -0.19
CA SER A 28 1.62 0.46 -0.58
C SER A 28 1.50 -0.46 0.63
N GLY A 29 0.97 -1.65 0.37
CA GLY A 29 0.84 -2.67 1.40
C GLY A 29 0.17 -3.94 0.90
N SER A 30 0.14 -4.94 1.77
CA SER A 30 -0.59 -6.19 1.50
C SER A 30 -2.11 -5.97 1.53
N PHE A 31 -2.61 -5.14 2.45
CA PHE A 31 -4.04 -4.90 2.68
C PHE A 31 -4.88 -6.19 2.73
N ASP A 32 -4.34 -7.25 3.33
CA ASP A 32 -4.92 -8.60 3.29
C ASP A 32 -6.26 -8.67 4.03
N LEU A 33 -6.25 -8.41 5.34
CA LEU A 33 -7.47 -8.24 6.12
C LEU A 33 -7.58 -6.77 6.53
N LEU A 34 -8.51 -6.06 5.94
CA LEU A 34 -8.73 -4.66 6.28
C LEU A 34 -9.27 -4.51 7.71
N HIS A 35 -8.73 -3.53 8.40
CA HIS A 35 -9.11 -3.14 9.75
C HIS A 35 -9.09 -1.61 9.89
N PRO A 36 -9.66 -1.02 10.95
CA PRO A 36 -9.71 0.43 11.12
C PRO A 36 -8.35 1.14 11.00
N GLY A 37 -7.26 0.49 11.42
CA GLY A 37 -5.90 1.03 11.25
C GLY A 37 -5.53 1.28 9.78
N HIS A 38 -5.94 0.40 8.86
CA HIS A 38 -5.74 0.65 7.42
C HIS A 38 -6.58 1.83 6.91
N VAL A 39 -7.84 1.94 7.36
CA VAL A 39 -8.70 3.06 6.95
C VAL A 39 -8.10 4.39 7.39
N ARG A 40 -7.67 4.50 8.63
CA ARG A 40 -7.05 5.72 9.18
C ARG A 40 -5.72 6.05 8.50
N LEU A 41 -4.90 5.03 8.18
CA LEU A 41 -3.69 5.22 7.37
C LEU A 41 -4.03 5.85 6.02
N LEU A 42 -5.03 5.33 5.32
CA LEU A 42 -5.43 5.82 4.01
C LEU A 42 -6.03 7.23 4.08
N GLU A 43 -6.83 7.54 5.10
CA GLU A 43 -7.36 8.89 5.33
C GLU A 43 -6.26 9.92 5.60
N GLN A 44 -5.29 9.57 6.45
CA GLN A 44 -4.14 10.42 6.74
C GLN A 44 -3.25 10.59 5.51
N ALA A 45 -3.00 9.52 4.74
CA ALA A 45 -2.27 9.61 3.48
C ALA A 45 -3.01 10.51 2.46
N ARG A 46 -4.33 10.38 2.34
CA ARG A 46 -5.14 11.22 1.45
C ARG A 46 -5.05 12.71 1.81
N ALA A 47 -4.95 13.05 3.08
CA ALA A 47 -4.80 14.43 3.55
C ALA A 47 -3.46 15.09 3.14
N LEU A 48 -2.45 14.29 2.73
CA LEU A 48 -1.16 14.79 2.29
C LEU A 48 -1.15 15.29 0.83
N GLY A 49 -2.21 15.02 0.04
CA GLY A 49 -2.26 15.43 -1.36
C GLY A 49 -3.65 15.46 -1.96
N ASN A 50 -3.71 15.55 -3.28
CA ASN A 50 -4.95 15.69 -4.04
C ASN A 50 -5.40 14.36 -4.68
N VAL A 51 -4.48 13.43 -4.87
CA VAL A 51 -4.72 12.11 -5.45
C VAL A 51 -4.02 11.08 -4.59
N LEU A 52 -4.77 10.10 -4.07
CA LEU A 52 -4.21 8.95 -3.37
C LEU A 52 -4.21 7.71 -4.26
N VAL A 53 -3.03 7.16 -4.49
CA VAL A 53 -2.81 5.90 -5.18
C VAL A 53 -2.44 4.83 -4.16
N ALA A 54 -3.23 3.76 -4.07
CA ALA A 54 -2.94 2.59 -3.25
C ALA A 54 -2.33 1.47 -4.10
N GLY A 55 -1.10 1.09 -3.81
CA GLY A 55 -0.40 -0.05 -4.40
C GLY A 55 -0.66 -1.31 -3.58
N VAL A 56 -1.32 -2.30 -4.18
CA VAL A 56 -1.66 -3.58 -3.54
C VAL A 56 -0.68 -4.66 -3.96
N GLU A 57 0.04 -5.23 -3.01
CA GLU A 57 0.96 -6.35 -3.28
C GLU A 57 0.19 -7.55 -3.85
N SER A 58 0.71 -8.13 -4.92
CA SER A 58 0.16 -9.36 -5.48
C SER A 58 0.27 -10.52 -4.49
N ASP A 59 -0.54 -11.55 -4.69
CA ASP A 59 -0.50 -12.74 -3.84
C ASP A 59 0.87 -13.43 -3.90
N ALA A 60 1.51 -13.41 -5.05
CA ALA A 60 2.85 -13.94 -5.24
C ALA A 60 3.91 -13.13 -4.45
N ALA A 61 3.82 -11.79 -4.46
CA ALA A 61 4.73 -10.92 -3.72
C ALA A 61 4.60 -11.14 -2.20
N ILE A 62 3.38 -11.28 -1.69
CA ILE A 62 3.13 -11.56 -0.26
C ILE A 62 3.70 -12.93 0.13
N ARG A 63 3.46 -13.96 -0.69
CA ARG A 63 4.01 -15.30 -0.43
C ARG A 63 5.53 -15.32 -0.44
N ALA A 64 6.16 -14.60 -1.35
CA ALA A 64 7.62 -14.51 -1.43
C ALA A 64 8.23 -13.83 -0.18
N LYS A 65 7.58 -12.81 0.36
CA LYS A 65 7.98 -12.15 1.62
C LYS A 65 7.77 -13.08 2.82
N SER A 66 6.63 -13.77 2.89
CA SER A 66 6.28 -14.67 3.99
C SER A 66 7.20 -15.91 4.04
N GLY A 67 7.62 -16.45 2.89
CA GLY A 67 8.52 -17.61 2.82
C GLY A 67 9.92 -17.36 3.41
N LYS A 68 10.37 -16.10 3.46
CA LYS A 68 11.65 -15.70 4.09
C LYS A 68 11.54 -15.53 5.60
N ALA A 69 10.32 -15.33 6.14
CA ALA A 69 10.04 -15.04 7.55
C ALA A 69 9.13 -16.08 8.22
N ALA A 70 8.83 -17.20 7.54
CA ALA A 70 7.90 -18.20 8.05
C ALA A 70 8.54 -18.95 9.24
N ALA A 71 8.11 -18.58 10.44
CA ALA A 71 8.28 -19.46 11.60
C ALA A 71 7.58 -20.81 11.33
N PRO A 72 8.17 -21.95 11.71
CA PRO A 72 7.71 -23.29 11.33
C PRO A 72 6.29 -23.69 11.79
N ASN A 73 5.60 -22.81 12.52
CA ASN A 73 4.26 -23.06 13.09
C ASN A 73 3.13 -22.15 12.56
N LYS A 74 3.32 -21.42 11.45
CA LYS A 74 2.23 -20.63 10.87
C LYS A 74 1.39 -21.46 9.90
N SER A 75 0.29 -22.02 10.41
CA SER A 75 -0.66 -22.85 9.63
C SER A 75 -1.54 -22.08 8.64
N LEU A 76 -1.42 -20.75 8.55
CA LEU A 76 -2.21 -19.91 7.66
C LEU A 76 -1.36 -19.42 6.49
N THR A 77 -1.72 -19.86 5.29
CA THR A 77 -1.14 -19.34 4.05
C THR A 77 -1.65 -17.94 3.78
N ARG A 78 -0.74 -16.98 3.63
CA ARG A 78 -1.09 -15.59 3.27
C ARG A 78 -0.84 -15.34 1.78
N PRO A 79 -1.60 -14.45 1.12
CA PRO A 79 -2.72 -13.68 1.68
C PRO A 79 -3.97 -14.55 1.89
N ILE A 80 -4.86 -14.11 2.79
CA ILE A 80 -6.17 -14.74 3.02
C ILE A 80 -7.14 -14.30 1.92
N THR A 81 -7.12 -13.00 1.59
CA THR A 81 -7.98 -12.40 0.58
C THR A 81 -7.20 -12.23 -0.73
N PRO A 82 -7.70 -12.75 -1.87
CA PRO A 82 -7.06 -12.59 -3.18
C PRO A 82 -6.86 -11.12 -3.57
N ALA A 83 -5.81 -10.83 -4.35
CA ALA A 83 -5.44 -9.47 -4.74
C ALA A 83 -6.59 -8.70 -5.38
N GLY A 84 -7.37 -9.34 -6.26
CA GLY A 84 -8.52 -8.71 -6.92
C GLY A 84 -9.56 -8.18 -5.94
N GLU A 85 -9.93 -9.00 -4.96
CA GLU A 85 -10.91 -8.62 -3.92
C GLU A 85 -10.35 -7.50 -3.01
N ARG A 86 -9.08 -7.56 -2.63
CA ARG A 86 -8.42 -6.51 -1.84
C ARG A 86 -8.43 -5.17 -2.58
N MET A 87 -8.17 -5.20 -3.88
CA MET A 87 -8.19 -4.01 -4.74
C MET A 87 -9.60 -3.43 -4.86
N GLU A 88 -10.61 -4.27 -5.04
CA GLU A 88 -12.02 -3.86 -5.10
C GLU A 88 -12.47 -3.19 -3.81
N ILE A 89 -12.16 -3.78 -2.65
CA ILE A 89 -12.50 -3.21 -1.34
C ILE A 89 -11.82 -1.85 -1.15
N LEU A 90 -10.52 -1.73 -1.48
CA LEU A 90 -9.80 -0.46 -1.38
C LEU A 90 -10.38 0.61 -2.29
N ALA A 91 -10.77 0.26 -3.52
CA ALA A 91 -11.39 1.20 -4.45
C ALA A 91 -12.77 1.70 -3.96
N ALA A 92 -13.44 0.97 -3.08
CA ALA A 92 -14.70 1.40 -2.47
C ALA A 92 -14.50 2.43 -1.34
N LEU A 93 -13.28 2.57 -0.80
CA LEU A 93 -13.00 3.53 0.27
C LEU A 93 -12.94 4.96 -0.27
N ALA A 94 -13.60 5.89 0.42
CA ALA A 94 -13.69 7.30 0.03
C ALA A 94 -12.32 8.00 -0.06
N ALA A 95 -11.35 7.55 0.74
CA ALA A 95 -10.00 8.11 0.76
C ALA A 95 -9.16 7.74 -0.47
N VAL A 96 -9.51 6.68 -1.21
CA VAL A 96 -8.69 6.12 -2.30
C VAL A 96 -9.22 6.57 -3.65
N ASP A 97 -8.34 7.16 -4.48
CA ASP A 97 -8.69 7.59 -5.83
C ASP A 97 -8.33 6.52 -6.88
N TYR A 98 -7.19 5.86 -6.71
CA TYR A 98 -6.71 4.81 -7.63
C TYR A 98 -6.10 3.64 -6.87
N VAL A 99 -6.32 2.44 -7.39
CA VAL A 99 -5.73 1.21 -6.88
C VAL A 99 -4.97 0.52 -8.00
N VAL A 100 -3.75 0.10 -7.73
CA VAL A 100 -2.87 -0.56 -8.69
C VAL A 100 -2.24 -1.81 -8.08
N LYS A 101 -2.12 -2.88 -8.87
CA LYS A 101 -1.44 -4.10 -8.43
C LYS A 101 0.08 -3.96 -8.53
N LEU A 102 0.78 -4.46 -7.50
CA LEU A 102 2.23 -4.56 -7.44
C LEU A 102 2.64 -6.02 -7.56
N ASP A 103 3.24 -6.38 -8.69
CA ASP A 103 3.72 -7.76 -8.92
C ASP A 103 5.13 -7.99 -8.38
N ALA A 104 5.93 -6.94 -8.24
CA ALA A 104 7.25 -7.00 -7.63
C ALA A 104 7.17 -6.83 -6.09
N PRO A 105 8.14 -7.38 -5.33
CA PRO A 105 8.21 -7.22 -3.88
C PRO A 105 8.34 -5.75 -3.43
N THR A 106 8.85 -4.89 -4.30
CA THR A 106 9.03 -3.46 -4.05
C THR A 106 8.41 -2.65 -5.19
N PRO A 107 7.81 -1.50 -4.93
CA PRO A 107 7.16 -0.67 -5.95
C PRO A 107 8.15 0.22 -6.74
N CYS A 108 9.45 -0.07 -6.69
CA CYS A 108 10.50 0.81 -7.19
C CYS A 108 10.30 1.25 -8.65
N ASP A 109 9.97 0.31 -9.55
CA ASP A 109 9.78 0.62 -10.97
C ASP A 109 8.55 1.49 -11.20
N LEU A 110 7.47 1.22 -10.48
CA LEU A 110 6.28 2.04 -10.54
C LEU A 110 6.56 3.45 -10.00
N LEU A 111 7.25 3.58 -8.87
CA LEU A 111 7.60 4.87 -8.27
C LEU A 111 8.51 5.70 -9.18
N ALA A 112 9.48 5.07 -9.86
CA ALA A 112 10.35 5.73 -10.82
C ALA A 112 9.57 6.33 -12.00
N ARG A 113 8.47 5.70 -12.42
CA ARG A 113 7.57 6.15 -13.49
C ARG A 113 6.53 7.15 -12.98
N LEU A 114 5.87 6.85 -11.87
CA LEU A 114 4.80 7.65 -11.28
C LEU A 114 5.32 8.97 -10.71
N LYS A 115 6.51 8.96 -10.10
CA LYS A 115 7.12 10.12 -9.42
C LYS A 115 6.11 10.87 -8.54
N PRO A 116 5.57 10.20 -7.51
CA PRO A 116 4.63 10.84 -6.60
C PRO A 116 5.35 11.95 -5.81
N GLU A 117 4.63 12.97 -5.37
CA GLU A 117 5.19 14.00 -4.49
C GLU A 117 5.36 13.50 -3.05
N VAL A 118 4.54 12.52 -2.65
CA VAL A 118 4.60 11.94 -1.30
C VAL A 118 4.50 10.43 -1.40
N VAL A 119 5.32 9.73 -0.62
CA VAL A 119 5.15 8.32 -0.29
C VAL A 119 4.78 8.24 1.18
N ALA A 120 3.60 7.69 1.46
CA ALA A 120 3.12 7.46 2.82
C ALA A 120 3.40 6.01 3.22
N GLU A 121 4.07 5.84 4.36
CA GLU A 121 4.41 4.54 4.92
C GLU A 121 3.66 4.33 6.24
N GLY A 122 2.97 3.20 6.36
CA GLY A 122 2.34 2.80 7.61
C GLY A 122 3.24 1.88 8.43
N GLY A 123 3.58 2.28 9.66
CA GLY A 123 4.38 1.48 10.57
C GLY A 123 5.74 2.09 10.92
N GLY A 124 6.42 1.44 11.87
CA GLY A 124 7.72 1.91 12.37
C GLY A 124 8.94 1.42 11.60
N ASP A 125 8.77 0.44 10.72
CA ASP A 125 9.87 -0.08 9.89
C ASP A 125 9.77 0.53 8.49
N THR A 126 10.67 1.46 8.21
CA THR A 126 10.91 1.96 6.86
C THR A 126 11.28 0.79 5.96
N ASP A 127 10.51 0.58 4.89
CA ASP A 127 10.97 -0.32 3.83
C ASP A 127 12.27 0.29 3.24
N PRO A 128 13.44 -0.40 3.38
CA PRO A 128 14.70 0.09 2.86
C PRO A 128 14.65 0.49 1.37
N ALA A 129 13.70 -0.07 0.62
CA ALA A 129 13.48 0.28 -0.78
C ALA A 129 13.11 1.76 -0.98
N PHE A 130 12.57 2.43 0.05
CA PHE A 130 12.23 3.85 -0.01
C PHE A 130 13.35 4.76 0.51
N THR A 131 14.21 4.25 1.42
CA THR A 131 15.30 5.03 2.01
C THR A 131 16.58 5.06 1.17
N ASP A 132 16.76 4.08 0.28
CA ASP A 132 18.05 3.87 -0.41
C ASP A 132 18.13 4.50 -1.82
N ARG A 133 17.17 5.31 -2.22
CA ARG A 133 17.19 6.03 -3.51
C ARG A 133 17.28 7.54 -3.37
N GLY A 134 17.84 7.99 -2.25
CA GLY A 134 18.22 9.38 -2.00
C GLY A 134 19.51 9.77 -2.70
N GLY A 135 19.49 9.94 -4.02
CA GLY A 135 20.53 10.70 -4.72
C GLY A 135 20.23 12.19 -4.68
N PRO A 136 21.24 13.10 -4.74
CA PRO A 136 21.05 14.53 -4.54
C PRO A 136 20.37 15.26 -5.69
N HIS A 137 19.50 14.63 -6.45
CA HIS A 137 18.84 15.21 -7.63
C HIS A 137 17.34 15.34 -7.45
N ALA A 138 16.90 16.56 -7.60
CA ALA A 138 15.55 17.09 -7.60
C ALA A 138 14.46 16.13 -8.10
N ALA A 139 13.59 15.67 -7.20
CA ALA A 139 12.32 15.01 -7.33
C ALA A 139 12.23 13.66 -6.59
N GLU A 140 12.89 13.54 -5.45
CA GLU A 140 12.61 12.44 -4.53
C GLU A 140 11.26 12.70 -3.88
N PRO A 141 10.38 11.68 -3.78
CA PRO A 141 9.16 11.84 -3.04
C PRO A 141 9.48 12.12 -1.56
N ARG A 142 8.72 13.03 -0.97
CA ARG A 142 8.76 13.18 0.48
C ARG A 142 8.20 11.91 1.11
N VAL A 143 8.99 11.22 1.91
CA VAL A 143 8.52 10.07 2.70
C VAL A 143 7.87 10.58 3.99
N VAL A 144 6.64 10.14 4.25
CA VAL A 144 5.89 10.48 5.45
C VAL A 144 5.51 9.20 6.18
N HIS A 145 6.05 9.01 7.39
CA HIS A 145 5.70 7.90 8.25
C HIS A 145 4.41 8.22 8.98
N ILE A 146 3.41 7.36 8.80
CA ILE A 146 2.13 7.44 9.51
C ILE A 146 2.15 6.36 10.58
N PRO A 147 2.10 6.72 11.87
CA PRO A 147 2.13 5.73 12.93
C PRO A 147 0.93 4.80 12.82
N LEU A 148 1.18 3.49 12.88
CA LEU A 148 0.11 2.50 12.96
C LEU A 148 -0.46 2.52 14.38
N GLU A 149 -1.77 2.39 14.46
CA GLU A 149 -2.44 2.26 15.74
C GLU A 149 -2.12 0.89 16.37
N PRO A 150 -1.60 0.87 17.60
CA PRO A 150 -1.09 -0.35 18.23
C PRO A 150 -2.16 -1.42 18.45
N ASP A 151 -3.43 -1.02 18.45
CA ASP A 151 -4.55 -1.93 18.70
C ASP A 151 -5.03 -2.70 17.45
N TYR A 152 -4.54 -2.34 16.28
CA TYR A 152 -4.99 -2.93 15.02
C TYR A 152 -3.84 -3.61 14.28
N SER A 153 -3.95 -4.93 14.10
CA SER A 153 -3.07 -5.70 13.20
C SER A 153 -3.78 -6.92 12.65
N ILE A 154 -3.34 -7.39 11.51
CA ILE A 154 -3.85 -8.62 10.90
C ILE A 154 -3.62 -9.82 11.84
N SER A 155 -2.49 -9.88 12.52
CA SER A 155 -2.19 -10.95 13.48
C SER A 155 -3.19 -10.98 14.63
N ARG A 156 -3.55 -9.83 15.20
CA ARG A 156 -4.58 -9.75 16.25
C ARG A 156 -5.96 -10.19 15.76
N LEU A 157 -6.32 -9.84 14.53
CA LEU A 157 -7.59 -10.32 13.92
C LEU A 157 -7.60 -11.85 13.80
N ILE A 158 -6.53 -12.43 13.29
CA ILE A 158 -6.39 -13.88 13.16
C ILE A 158 -6.46 -14.56 14.54
N ASP A 159 -5.76 -14.03 15.54
CA ASP A 159 -5.76 -14.60 16.88
C ASP A 159 -7.16 -14.53 17.53
N ARG A 160 -7.88 -13.42 17.31
CA ARG A 160 -9.26 -13.28 17.76
C ARG A 160 -10.21 -14.28 17.08
N ILE A 161 -10.07 -14.50 15.77
CA ILE A 161 -10.85 -15.50 15.04
C ILE A 161 -10.59 -16.91 15.61
N LYS A 162 -9.33 -17.27 15.87
CA LYS A 162 -8.97 -18.55 16.46
C LYS A 162 -9.60 -18.77 17.84
N GLN A 163 -9.63 -17.73 18.66
CA GLN A 163 -10.27 -17.78 20.00
C GLN A 163 -11.80 -17.98 19.93
N LEU A 164 -12.45 -17.54 18.83
CA LEU A 164 -13.89 -17.72 18.66
C LEU A 164 -14.27 -19.10 18.11
N THR A 165 -13.30 -19.83 17.57
CA THR A 165 -13.49 -21.15 16.94
C THR A 165 -12.88 -22.30 17.76
N ALA A 166 -12.28 -22.03 18.89
CA ALA A 166 -11.77 -23.01 19.85
C ALA A 166 -12.81 -23.26 20.96
#